data_3c11015de8031d5192c1d34a0335d98f
#
_entry.id   3c11015de8031d5192c1d34a0335d98f
#
_cell.length_a   1.000
_cell.length_b   1.000
_cell.length_c   1.000
_cell.angle_alpha   90.00
_cell.angle_beta   90.00
_cell.angle_gamma   90.00
#
_symmetry.space_group_name_H-M   'P 1'
#
loop_
_entity.id
_entity.type
_entity.pdbx_description
1 polymer ?
#
loop_
_entity_poly.entity_id
_entity_poly.type
_entity_poly.pdbx_seq_one_letter_code
_entity_poly.pdbx_strand_id
1 'polypeptide(L)'
;VVVDRLVARDGIQERLTDSLRTVLKRGDGLALVEVVPKKGEELPDGVERERLYSEKFACPVHGAVMEELYPRLFSFNRPYGACEACHGIGHLRNCTVHRVIPDPTQPVYSAVAPWAEKDNSYYFSLLYSVGEAFGFEIKTPWNQLTDEQRDVLLHGSREPILIQADSRYRKGKAGYNRPFEGILPILERQLRDASGEAQRQKLEKFLELVPCEACAGQRLRPEALAVKVGPFCIPELTAVSVGQ
;
A
#
# COMPACT_ATOMS: atom_id res chain seq x y z
N VAL A 1 -28.97 -19.81 -1.91
CA VAL A 1 -30.29 -20.49 -1.73
C VAL A 1 -31.37 -19.42 -1.78
N VAL A 2 -32.39 -19.59 -2.64
CA VAL A 2 -33.58 -18.73 -2.66
C VAL A 2 -34.49 -19.17 -1.56
N VAL A 3 -34.84 -18.28 -0.62
CA VAL A 3 -35.70 -18.57 0.52
C VAL A 3 -37.17 -18.27 0.22
N ASP A 4 -37.45 -17.13 -0.45
CA ASP A 4 -38.81 -16.73 -0.83
C ASP A 4 -38.80 -15.90 -2.12
N ARG A 5 -39.93 -15.83 -2.79
CA ARG A 5 -40.21 -14.95 -3.93
C ARG A 5 -41.48 -14.17 -3.63
N LEU A 6 -41.34 -12.84 -3.56
CA LEU A 6 -42.41 -11.95 -3.16
C LEU A 6 -42.77 -11.03 -4.31
N VAL A 7 -44.04 -10.69 -4.42
CA VAL A 7 -44.52 -9.66 -5.35
C VAL A 7 -44.73 -8.38 -4.54
N ALA A 8 -44.08 -7.29 -4.96
CA ALA A 8 -44.23 -5.97 -4.33
C ALA A 8 -45.68 -5.51 -4.45
N ARG A 9 -46.38 -5.42 -3.31
CA ARG A 9 -47.79 -4.93 -3.20
C ARG A 9 -48.04 -4.44 -1.76
N ASP A 10 -49.08 -3.67 -1.59
CA ASP A 10 -49.49 -3.23 -0.26
C ASP A 10 -49.79 -4.42 0.64
N GLY A 11 -49.42 -4.33 1.92
CA GLY A 11 -49.66 -5.38 2.94
C GLY A 11 -48.66 -6.54 2.95
N ILE A 12 -47.56 -6.47 2.18
CA ILE A 12 -46.53 -7.52 2.14
C ILE A 12 -45.58 -7.52 3.35
N GLN A 13 -45.66 -6.51 4.21
CA GLN A 13 -44.65 -6.24 5.26
C GLN A 13 -44.42 -7.40 6.22
N GLU A 14 -45.49 -8.06 6.73
CA GLU A 14 -45.35 -9.18 7.65
C GLU A 14 -44.60 -10.35 6.99
N ARG A 15 -45.03 -10.72 5.78
CA ARG A 15 -44.40 -11.83 5.05
C ARG A 15 -42.96 -11.52 4.68
N LEU A 16 -42.66 -10.28 4.28
CA LEU A 16 -41.27 -9.82 3.99
C LEU A 16 -40.42 -9.93 5.25
N THR A 17 -40.93 -9.51 6.41
CA THR A 17 -40.23 -9.58 7.68
C THR A 17 -39.88 -11.02 8.06
N ASP A 18 -40.81 -11.95 7.92
CA ASP A 18 -40.60 -13.37 8.23
C ASP A 18 -39.62 -14.04 7.27
N SER A 19 -39.70 -13.68 5.98
CA SER A 19 -38.76 -14.16 4.97
C SER A 19 -37.33 -13.62 5.25
N LEU A 20 -37.20 -12.34 5.57
CA LEU A 20 -35.89 -11.72 5.93
C LEU A 20 -35.32 -12.36 7.19
N ARG A 21 -36.11 -12.59 8.26
CA ARG A 21 -35.62 -13.30 9.45
C ARG A 21 -35.09 -14.69 9.13
N THR A 22 -35.77 -15.40 8.22
CA THR A 22 -35.35 -16.74 7.80
C THR A 22 -34.06 -16.69 6.98
N VAL A 23 -33.93 -15.70 6.06
CA VAL A 23 -32.72 -15.49 5.25
C VAL A 23 -31.55 -15.14 6.14
N LEU A 24 -31.67 -14.16 7.02
CA LEU A 24 -30.61 -13.69 7.92
C LEU A 24 -30.14 -14.81 8.86
N LYS A 25 -31.07 -15.61 9.38
CA LYS A 25 -30.73 -16.78 10.21
C LYS A 25 -29.94 -17.86 9.45
N ARG A 26 -30.26 -18.08 8.16
CA ARG A 26 -29.56 -19.08 7.33
C ARG A 26 -28.31 -18.56 6.70
N GLY A 27 -28.24 -17.26 6.43
CA GLY A 27 -27.13 -16.55 5.81
C GLY A 27 -26.12 -15.97 6.80
N ASP A 28 -26.18 -16.40 8.08
CA ASP A 28 -25.30 -15.89 9.14
C ASP A 28 -25.27 -14.35 9.22
N GLY A 29 -26.49 -13.76 9.17
CA GLY A 29 -26.68 -12.32 9.23
C GLY A 29 -26.57 -11.60 7.88
N LEU A 30 -26.48 -12.34 6.76
CA LEU A 30 -26.45 -11.78 5.40
C LEU A 30 -27.74 -12.13 4.63
N ALA A 31 -28.28 -11.15 3.91
CA ALA A 31 -29.44 -11.32 3.04
C ALA A 31 -29.19 -10.63 1.70
N LEU A 32 -29.29 -11.36 0.59
CA LEU A 32 -29.29 -10.81 -0.75
C LEU A 32 -30.71 -10.65 -1.26
N VAL A 33 -31.07 -9.46 -1.65
CA VAL A 33 -32.37 -9.16 -2.25
C VAL A 33 -32.17 -8.87 -3.72
N GLU A 34 -32.80 -9.68 -4.59
CA GLU A 34 -32.81 -9.46 -6.04
C GLU A 34 -34.16 -8.88 -6.46
N VAL A 35 -34.16 -7.75 -7.15
CA VAL A 35 -35.32 -7.14 -7.76
C VAL A 35 -35.48 -7.66 -9.17
N VAL A 36 -36.54 -8.43 -9.43
CA VAL A 36 -36.81 -8.99 -10.75
C VAL A 36 -37.94 -8.16 -11.40
N PRO A 37 -37.64 -7.38 -12.46
CA PRO A 37 -38.70 -6.64 -13.16
C PRO A 37 -39.65 -7.59 -13.89
N LYS A 38 -40.85 -7.14 -14.16
CA LYS A 38 -41.78 -7.91 -15.00
C LYS A 38 -41.21 -8.04 -16.42
N LYS A 39 -41.67 -9.08 -17.13
CA LYS A 39 -41.20 -9.37 -18.48
C LYS A 39 -41.48 -8.18 -19.41
N GLY A 40 -40.44 -7.51 -19.87
CA GLY A 40 -40.53 -6.32 -20.75
C GLY A 40 -40.47 -4.96 -20.03
N GLU A 41 -40.33 -4.95 -18.69
CA GLU A 41 -40.10 -3.72 -17.92
C GLU A 41 -38.60 -3.62 -17.55
N GLU A 42 -38.06 -2.41 -17.61
CA GLU A 42 -36.73 -2.11 -17.07
C GLU A 42 -36.84 -1.71 -15.59
N LEU A 43 -35.73 -1.87 -14.85
CA LEU A 43 -35.68 -1.41 -13.46
C LEU A 43 -35.79 0.12 -13.44
N PRO A 44 -36.49 0.70 -12.45
CA PRO A 44 -36.52 2.14 -12.27
C PRO A 44 -35.11 2.72 -12.04
N ASP A 45 -34.88 3.94 -12.52
CA ASP A 45 -33.60 4.63 -12.30
C ASP A 45 -33.23 4.67 -10.81
N GLY A 46 -32.02 4.26 -10.49
CA GLY A 46 -31.49 4.23 -9.12
C GLY A 46 -31.82 2.97 -8.31
N VAL A 47 -32.52 1.98 -8.90
CA VAL A 47 -32.77 0.68 -8.26
C VAL A 47 -31.75 -0.34 -8.75
N GLU A 48 -30.88 -0.78 -7.85
CA GLU A 48 -29.96 -1.88 -8.13
C GLU A 48 -30.68 -3.22 -8.21
N ARG A 49 -30.31 -4.04 -9.18
CA ARG A 49 -30.91 -5.37 -9.38
C ARG A 49 -30.67 -6.29 -8.17
N GLU A 50 -29.50 -6.25 -7.61
CA GLU A 50 -29.09 -7.05 -6.45
C GLU A 50 -28.58 -6.13 -5.35
N ARG A 51 -29.09 -6.31 -4.12
CA ARG A 51 -28.65 -5.56 -2.96
C ARG A 51 -28.41 -6.47 -1.77
N LEU A 52 -27.19 -6.38 -1.22
CA LEU A 52 -26.80 -7.13 -0.04
C LEU A 52 -27.16 -6.33 1.22
N TYR A 53 -27.86 -6.99 2.14
CA TYR A 53 -28.18 -6.48 3.48
C TYR A 53 -27.48 -7.33 4.53
N SER A 54 -27.09 -6.72 5.63
CA SER A 54 -26.44 -7.40 6.74
C SER A 54 -26.97 -6.90 8.08
N GLU A 55 -27.19 -7.83 9.02
CA GLU A 55 -27.41 -7.50 10.43
C GLU A 55 -26.09 -7.18 11.15
N LYS A 56 -24.97 -7.63 10.59
CA LYS A 56 -23.63 -7.33 11.08
C LYS A 56 -23.15 -6.05 10.37
N PHE A 57 -22.13 -5.40 10.92
CA PHE A 57 -21.53 -4.19 10.33
C PHE A 57 -20.97 -4.49 8.92
N ALA A 58 -21.79 -4.32 7.90
CA ALA A 58 -21.40 -4.48 6.52
C ALA A 58 -21.60 -3.17 5.75
N CYS A 59 -20.62 -2.83 4.91
CA CYS A 59 -20.79 -1.75 3.98
C CYS A 59 -21.54 -2.25 2.75
N PRO A 60 -22.75 -1.72 2.44
CA PRO A 60 -23.54 -2.20 1.30
C PRO A 60 -22.87 -1.86 -0.05
N VAL A 61 -21.98 -0.85 -0.09
CA VAL A 61 -21.30 -0.40 -1.30
C VAL A 61 -20.05 -1.22 -1.60
N HIS A 62 -19.27 -1.58 -0.54
CA HIS A 62 -17.96 -2.23 -0.71
C HIS A 62 -17.98 -3.72 -0.36
N GLY A 63 -19.10 -4.26 0.08
CA GLY A 63 -19.20 -5.67 0.51
C GLY A 63 -18.35 -6.03 1.72
N ALA A 64 -17.66 -5.04 2.33
CA ALA A 64 -16.82 -5.26 3.49
C ALA A 64 -17.70 -5.54 4.70
N VAL A 65 -17.56 -6.74 5.26
CA VAL A 65 -18.20 -7.12 6.54
C VAL A 65 -17.22 -6.78 7.64
N MET A 66 -17.55 -5.79 8.48
CA MET A 66 -16.82 -5.59 9.73
C MET A 66 -17.22 -6.72 10.70
N GLU A 67 -16.21 -7.36 11.28
CA GLU A 67 -16.41 -8.25 12.41
C GLU A 67 -17.00 -7.48 13.60
N GLU A 68 -17.57 -8.17 14.55
CA GLU A 68 -18.11 -7.54 15.77
C GLU A 68 -17.04 -6.68 16.46
N LEU A 69 -17.49 -5.52 16.98
CA LEU A 69 -16.61 -4.57 17.68
C LEU A 69 -16.20 -5.13 19.05
N TYR A 70 -15.12 -5.86 19.08
CA TYR A 70 -14.50 -6.31 20.33
C TYR A 70 -13.42 -5.32 20.78
N PRO A 71 -13.17 -5.17 22.10
CA PRO A 71 -12.09 -4.33 22.62
C PRO A 71 -10.73 -4.66 22.03
N ARG A 72 -10.48 -5.91 21.63
CA ARG A 72 -9.24 -6.35 20.96
C ARG A 72 -8.98 -5.68 19.60
N LEU A 73 -10.03 -5.18 18.93
CA LEU A 73 -9.90 -4.44 17.66
C LEU A 73 -9.13 -3.13 17.85
N PHE A 74 -9.23 -2.54 19.04
CA PHE A 74 -8.57 -1.27 19.37
C PHE A 74 -7.21 -1.43 20.04
N SER A 75 -6.65 -2.64 20.02
CA SER A 75 -5.35 -2.94 20.59
C SER A 75 -4.28 -3.06 19.50
N PHE A 76 -3.34 -2.13 19.47
CA PHE A 76 -2.20 -2.18 18.57
C PHE A 76 -1.15 -3.25 18.95
N ASN A 77 -1.23 -3.84 20.16
CA ASN A 77 -0.33 -4.91 20.62
C ASN A 77 -0.78 -6.31 20.18
N ARG A 78 -1.93 -6.42 19.53
CA ARG A 78 -2.45 -7.70 19.06
C ARG A 78 -2.67 -7.67 17.54
N PRO A 79 -2.37 -8.77 16.84
CA PRO A 79 -2.50 -8.83 15.37
C PRO A 79 -3.92 -8.49 14.88
N TYR A 80 -4.93 -8.72 15.71
CA TYR A 80 -6.33 -8.45 15.38
C TYR A 80 -6.65 -6.98 15.17
N GLY A 81 -6.06 -6.07 15.97
CA GLY A 81 -6.30 -4.62 15.88
C GLY A 81 -5.11 -3.84 15.31
N ALA A 82 -3.93 -4.44 15.32
CA ALA A 82 -2.71 -3.81 14.83
C ALA A 82 -2.73 -3.58 13.31
N CYS A 83 -2.21 -2.46 12.86
CA CYS A 83 -1.94 -2.21 11.45
C CYS A 83 -1.05 -3.33 10.89
N GLU A 84 -1.45 -3.95 9.80
CA GLU A 84 -0.73 -5.08 9.20
C GLU A 84 0.65 -4.67 8.66
N ALA A 85 0.78 -3.47 8.11
CA ALA A 85 2.03 -2.99 7.51
C ALA A 85 3.13 -2.75 8.55
N CYS A 86 2.79 -2.17 9.71
CA CYS A 86 3.76 -1.85 10.77
C CYS A 86 3.62 -2.72 12.02
N HIS A 87 2.73 -3.70 12.03
CA HIS A 87 2.46 -4.59 13.16
C HIS A 87 2.20 -3.84 14.49
N GLY A 88 1.52 -2.69 14.40
CA GLY A 88 1.18 -1.86 15.55
C GLY A 88 2.30 -0.95 16.06
N ILE A 89 3.44 -0.88 15.39
CA ILE A 89 4.57 -0.01 15.76
C ILE A 89 4.26 1.46 15.42
N GLY A 90 3.52 1.70 14.33
CA GLY A 90 3.19 3.05 13.82
C GLY A 90 4.26 3.65 12.92
N HIS A 91 5.46 3.11 12.91
CA HIS A 91 6.60 3.56 12.11
C HIS A 91 7.23 2.38 11.39
N LEU A 92 7.86 2.67 10.27
CA LEU A 92 8.66 1.73 9.50
C LEU A 92 10.09 2.27 9.38
N ARG A 93 11.06 1.38 9.23
CA ARG A 93 12.45 1.75 8.94
C ARG A 93 12.66 1.64 7.44
N ASN A 94 12.56 2.76 6.74
CA ASN A 94 12.71 2.82 5.29
C ASN A 94 13.93 3.62 4.90
N CYS A 95 14.49 3.33 3.73
CA CYS A 95 15.50 4.18 3.11
C CYS A 95 14.84 5.50 2.68
N THR A 96 15.36 6.63 3.16
CA THR A 96 14.85 7.96 2.80
C THR A 96 15.76 8.65 1.80
N VAL A 97 15.16 9.49 0.94
CA VAL A 97 15.90 10.16 -0.13
C VAL A 97 17.06 10.97 0.43
N HIS A 98 16.86 11.74 1.49
CA HIS A 98 17.91 12.58 2.08
C HIS A 98 19.04 11.78 2.77
N ARG A 99 18.80 10.53 3.17
CA ARG A 99 19.84 9.64 3.66
C ARG A 99 20.61 8.99 2.53
N VAL A 100 19.93 8.70 1.42
CA VAL A 100 20.53 8.08 0.23
C VAL A 100 21.29 9.13 -0.60
N ILE A 101 20.76 10.36 -0.66
CA ILE A 101 21.34 11.52 -1.37
C ILE A 101 21.59 12.64 -0.35
N PRO A 102 22.64 12.54 0.46
CA PRO A 102 22.89 13.51 1.52
C PRO A 102 23.33 14.88 0.98
N ASP A 103 23.98 14.92 -0.19
CA ASP A 103 24.41 16.14 -0.85
C ASP A 103 23.93 16.15 -2.30
N PRO A 104 22.82 16.85 -2.61
CA PRO A 104 22.27 16.92 -3.94
C PRO A 104 23.09 17.81 -4.91
N THR A 105 24.12 18.49 -4.45
CA THR A 105 25.03 19.25 -5.31
C THR A 105 26.07 18.36 -6.01
N GLN A 106 26.25 17.14 -5.52
CA GLN A 106 27.17 16.16 -6.08
C GLN A 106 26.64 15.58 -7.39
N PRO A 107 27.53 15.17 -8.31
CA PRO A 107 27.17 14.41 -9.50
C PRO A 107 26.44 13.10 -9.15
N VAL A 108 25.50 12.67 -10.01
CA VAL A 108 24.67 11.46 -9.77
C VAL A 108 25.49 10.26 -9.34
N TYR A 109 26.64 9.99 -9.98
CA TYR A 109 27.47 8.82 -9.66
C TYR A 109 28.08 8.85 -8.24
N SER A 110 28.21 10.02 -7.61
CA SER A 110 28.73 10.19 -6.25
C SER A 110 27.65 10.62 -5.25
N ALA A 111 26.55 11.19 -5.72
CA ALA A 111 25.44 11.62 -4.88
C ALA A 111 24.74 10.44 -4.20
N VAL A 112 24.69 9.27 -4.85
CA VAL A 112 24.09 8.04 -4.29
C VAL A 112 25.04 7.43 -3.29
N ALA A 113 24.96 7.87 -2.04
CA ALA A 113 25.91 7.51 -0.97
C ALA A 113 26.12 5.99 -0.78
N PRO A 114 25.09 5.13 -0.85
CA PRO A 114 25.27 3.68 -0.74
C PRO A 114 26.14 3.08 -1.86
N TRP A 115 26.24 3.75 -3.00
CA TRP A 115 26.94 3.26 -4.20
C TRP A 115 28.24 4.02 -4.50
N ALA A 116 28.52 5.08 -3.75
CA ALA A 116 29.70 5.94 -3.95
C ALA A 116 31.04 5.32 -3.50
N GLU A 117 31.02 4.14 -2.86
CA GLU A 117 32.25 3.42 -2.46
C GLU A 117 33.05 2.97 -3.68
N LYS A 118 34.39 3.09 -3.57
CA LYS A 118 35.38 3.09 -4.66
C LYS A 118 35.41 1.89 -5.64
N ASP A 119 34.79 0.76 -5.35
CA ASP A 119 34.84 -0.44 -6.19
C ASP A 119 33.52 -0.86 -6.83
N ASN A 120 32.55 0.03 -6.89
CA ASN A 120 31.20 -0.31 -7.32
C ASN A 120 30.96 -0.05 -8.83
N SER A 121 31.80 -0.68 -9.66
CA SER A 121 31.69 -0.58 -11.12
C SER A 121 30.33 -0.99 -11.69
N TYR A 122 29.64 -1.92 -10.98
CA TYR A 122 28.31 -2.37 -11.36
C TYR A 122 27.27 -1.23 -11.26
N TYR A 123 27.22 -0.52 -10.14
CA TYR A 123 26.26 0.57 -9.95
C TYR A 123 26.60 1.79 -10.81
N PHE A 124 27.88 2.04 -11.06
CA PHE A 124 28.30 3.05 -11.99
C PHE A 124 27.79 2.76 -13.41
N SER A 125 27.96 1.52 -13.91
CA SER A 125 27.45 1.10 -15.22
C SER A 125 25.91 1.11 -15.26
N LEU A 126 25.26 0.78 -14.15
CA LEU A 126 23.81 0.85 -14.02
C LEU A 126 23.30 2.29 -14.15
N LEU A 127 23.88 3.23 -13.38
CA LEU A 127 23.54 4.66 -13.45
C LEU A 127 23.82 5.24 -14.83
N TYR A 128 24.93 4.84 -15.46
CA TYR A 128 25.24 5.23 -16.82
C TYR A 128 24.16 4.78 -17.81
N SER A 129 23.73 3.52 -17.73
CA SER A 129 22.69 2.98 -18.60
C SER A 129 21.33 3.68 -18.41
N VAL A 130 21.01 4.06 -17.16
CA VAL A 130 19.81 4.86 -16.86
C VAL A 130 19.94 6.27 -17.45
N GLY A 131 21.12 6.89 -17.32
CA GLY A 131 21.38 8.22 -17.90
C GLY A 131 21.20 8.24 -19.42
N GLU A 132 21.75 7.24 -20.12
CA GLU A 132 21.59 7.08 -21.58
C GLU A 132 20.11 6.91 -21.98
N ALA A 133 19.34 6.13 -21.20
CA ALA A 133 17.93 5.86 -21.49
C ALA A 133 17.01 7.08 -21.22
N PHE A 134 17.35 7.89 -20.21
CA PHE A 134 16.50 9.00 -19.75
C PHE A 134 17.10 10.40 -20.02
N GLY A 135 18.16 10.48 -20.82
CA GLY A 135 18.69 11.72 -21.35
C GLY A 135 19.40 12.62 -20.33
N PHE A 136 20.18 12.04 -19.43
CA PHE A 136 21.05 12.80 -18.52
C PHE A 136 22.44 12.17 -18.40
N GLU A 137 23.44 13.01 -18.14
CA GLU A 137 24.78 12.53 -17.85
C GLU A 137 24.95 12.21 -16.36
N ILE A 138 25.64 11.13 -16.03
CA ILE A 138 25.92 10.77 -14.62
C ILE A 138 26.79 11.79 -13.88
N LYS A 139 27.44 12.68 -14.61
CA LYS A 139 28.23 13.82 -14.09
C LYS A 139 27.35 15.03 -13.71
N THR A 140 26.09 15.06 -14.15
CA THR A 140 25.14 16.11 -13.80
C THR A 140 24.90 16.10 -12.29
N PRO A 141 24.92 17.24 -11.60
CA PRO A 141 24.52 17.33 -10.20
C PRO A 141 23.09 16.86 -9.99
N TRP A 142 22.84 16.14 -8.90
CA TRP A 142 21.50 15.58 -8.60
C TRP A 142 20.39 16.65 -8.60
N ASN A 143 20.68 17.84 -8.07
CA ASN A 143 19.72 18.95 -8.01
C ASN A 143 19.40 19.58 -9.37
N GLN A 144 20.18 19.28 -10.41
CA GLN A 144 19.95 19.77 -11.78
C GLN A 144 19.15 18.78 -12.63
N LEU A 145 18.89 17.57 -12.12
CA LEU A 145 18.02 16.63 -12.78
C LEU A 145 16.56 17.12 -12.74
N THR A 146 15.78 16.73 -13.75
CA THR A 146 14.33 16.95 -13.74
C THR A 146 13.66 16.08 -12.68
N ASP A 147 12.43 16.43 -12.28
CA ASP A 147 11.65 15.61 -11.32
C ASP A 147 11.41 14.20 -11.86
N GLU A 148 11.14 14.05 -13.15
CA GLU A 148 10.97 12.76 -13.83
C GLU A 148 12.24 11.90 -13.78
N GLN A 149 13.41 12.51 -14.05
CA GLN A 149 14.69 11.81 -13.97
C GLN A 149 15.02 11.37 -12.55
N ARG A 150 14.72 12.20 -11.56
CA ARG A 150 14.87 11.85 -10.13
C ARG A 150 13.93 10.73 -9.72
N ASP A 151 12.67 10.79 -10.17
CA ASP A 151 11.67 9.75 -9.87
C ASP A 151 12.10 8.40 -10.44
N VAL A 152 12.52 8.36 -11.70
CA VAL A 152 13.05 7.13 -12.31
C VAL A 152 14.27 6.61 -11.54
N LEU A 153 15.21 7.46 -11.16
CA LEU A 153 16.36 7.03 -10.38
C LEU A 153 15.98 6.46 -9.02
N LEU A 154 15.02 7.06 -8.33
CA LEU A 154 14.59 6.64 -7.01
C LEU A 154 13.70 5.41 -7.04
N HIS A 155 12.69 5.38 -7.92
CA HIS A 155 11.60 4.39 -7.91
C HIS A 155 11.64 3.39 -9.08
N GLY A 156 12.46 3.65 -10.10
CA GLY A 156 12.65 2.75 -11.23
C GLY A 156 11.85 3.10 -12.47
N SER A 157 12.08 2.32 -13.53
CA SER A 157 11.39 2.48 -14.82
C SER A 157 10.35 1.39 -15.04
N ARG A 158 9.23 1.73 -15.66
CA ARG A 158 8.23 0.74 -16.11
C ARG A 158 8.69 0.01 -17.37
N GLU A 159 9.39 0.73 -18.24
CA GLU A 159 9.87 0.20 -19.52
C GLU A 159 11.26 -0.42 -19.35
N PRO A 160 11.55 -1.51 -20.10
CA PRO A 160 12.88 -2.09 -20.13
C PRO A 160 13.89 -1.13 -20.71
N ILE A 161 15.04 -1.01 -20.08
CA ILE A 161 16.20 -0.29 -20.57
C ILE A 161 17.36 -1.24 -20.84
N LEU A 162 18.26 -0.87 -21.75
CA LEU A 162 19.48 -1.64 -22.02
C LEU A 162 20.50 -1.37 -20.90
N ILE A 163 20.66 -2.30 -19.99
CA ILE A 163 21.67 -2.23 -18.95
C ILE A 163 22.97 -2.81 -19.49
N GLN A 164 23.99 -1.98 -19.56
CA GLN A 164 25.32 -2.38 -20.04
C GLN A 164 26.03 -3.17 -18.93
N ALA A 165 26.53 -4.36 -19.28
CA ALA A 165 27.39 -5.12 -18.37
C ALA A 165 28.79 -4.45 -18.30
N ASP A 166 29.38 -4.38 -17.10
CA ASP A 166 30.73 -3.84 -16.93
C ASP A 166 31.74 -4.60 -17.81
N SER A 167 32.31 -3.85 -18.76
CA SER A 167 33.26 -4.40 -19.75
C SER A 167 34.57 -4.93 -19.16
N ARG A 168 34.86 -4.60 -17.88
CA ARG A 168 36.10 -5.02 -17.19
C ARG A 168 36.12 -6.53 -16.90
N TYR A 169 34.97 -7.18 -16.80
CA TYR A 169 34.86 -8.59 -16.45
C TYR A 169 34.36 -9.50 -17.60
N ARG A 170 33.85 -8.94 -18.70
CA ARG A 170 33.42 -9.71 -19.87
C ARG A 170 33.91 -9.06 -21.15
N LYS A 171 34.71 -9.79 -21.92
CA LYS A 171 35.06 -9.42 -23.30
C LYS A 171 33.79 -9.60 -24.20
N GLY A 172 33.01 -8.53 -24.34
CA GLY A 172 31.86 -8.46 -25.22
C GLY A 172 30.81 -7.48 -24.68
N LYS A 173 30.20 -6.70 -25.58
CA LYS A 173 29.09 -5.78 -25.29
C LYS A 173 27.79 -6.58 -25.02
N ALA A 174 27.75 -7.34 -23.95
CA ALA A 174 26.53 -8.06 -23.56
C ALA A 174 25.74 -7.17 -22.58
N GLY A 175 24.86 -6.31 -23.11
CA GLY A 175 23.79 -5.69 -22.36
C GLY A 175 22.58 -6.63 -22.29
N TYR A 176 21.74 -6.43 -21.29
CA TYR A 176 20.46 -7.10 -21.15
C TYR A 176 19.35 -6.07 -20.95
N ASN A 177 18.18 -6.34 -21.54
CA ASN A 177 17.01 -5.47 -21.41
C ASN A 177 16.19 -5.89 -20.21
N ARG A 178 16.01 -4.98 -19.25
CA ARG A 178 15.06 -5.13 -18.15
C ARG A 178 14.64 -3.75 -17.61
N PRO A 179 13.49 -3.65 -16.93
CA PRO A 179 13.16 -2.45 -16.19
C PRO A 179 14.22 -2.16 -15.12
N PHE A 180 14.52 -0.90 -14.91
CA PHE A 180 15.36 -0.47 -13.79
C PHE A 180 14.51 -0.48 -12.53
N GLU A 181 14.95 -1.16 -11.48
CA GLU A 181 14.18 -1.29 -10.24
C GLU A 181 14.07 0.00 -9.43
N GLY A 182 15.02 0.93 -9.57
CA GLY A 182 15.16 2.11 -8.72
C GLY A 182 16.14 1.91 -7.55
N ILE A 183 16.71 3.02 -7.10
CA ILE A 183 17.69 3.02 -6.01
C ILE A 183 17.05 2.53 -4.70
N LEU A 184 15.89 3.08 -4.32
CA LEU A 184 15.22 2.73 -3.06
C LEU A 184 14.80 1.26 -3.01
N PRO A 185 14.10 0.69 -4.01
CA PRO A 185 13.75 -0.72 -4.03
C PRO A 185 14.96 -1.67 -4.01
N ILE A 186 16.07 -1.29 -4.70
CA ILE A 186 17.31 -2.08 -4.67
C ILE A 186 17.87 -2.13 -3.24
N LEU A 187 17.93 -0.99 -2.54
CA LEU A 187 18.45 -0.91 -1.16
C LEU A 187 17.55 -1.70 -0.19
N GLU A 188 16.24 -1.59 -0.33
CA GLU A 188 15.28 -2.36 0.49
C GLU A 188 15.42 -3.86 0.27
N ARG A 189 15.59 -4.29 -0.98
CA ARG A 189 15.86 -5.69 -1.31
C ARG A 189 17.19 -6.15 -0.70
N GLN A 190 18.25 -5.35 -0.85
CA GLN A 190 19.55 -5.66 -0.25
C GLN A 190 19.48 -5.79 1.27
N LEU A 191 18.67 -4.96 1.93
CA LEU A 191 18.47 -5.02 3.37
C LEU A 191 17.74 -6.30 3.79
N ARG A 192 16.71 -6.71 3.03
CA ARG A 192 16.00 -7.98 3.27
C ARG A 192 16.91 -9.20 3.09
N ASP A 193 17.72 -9.17 2.05
CA ASP A 193 18.57 -10.29 1.63
C ASP A 193 19.92 -10.33 2.38
N ALA A 194 20.20 -9.31 3.21
CA ALA A 194 21.45 -9.21 3.96
C ALA A 194 21.58 -10.35 4.98
N SER A 195 22.43 -11.31 4.69
CA SER A 195 22.72 -12.46 5.54
C SER A 195 23.81 -12.20 6.58
N GLY A 196 24.60 -11.12 6.43
CA GLY A 196 25.73 -10.77 7.30
C GLY A 196 25.48 -9.48 8.08
N GLU A 197 25.85 -9.48 9.38
CA GLU A 197 25.72 -8.33 10.28
C GLU A 197 26.45 -7.08 9.74
N ALA A 198 27.66 -7.25 9.19
CA ALA A 198 28.46 -6.16 8.64
C ALA A 198 27.78 -5.49 7.42
N GLN A 199 27.10 -6.28 6.56
CA GLN A 199 26.37 -5.76 5.42
C GLN A 199 25.11 -5.03 5.88
N ARG A 200 24.40 -5.59 6.85
CA ARG A 200 23.22 -4.97 7.45
C ARG A 200 23.55 -3.63 8.08
N GLN A 201 24.60 -3.54 8.90
CA GLN A 201 25.06 -2.30 9.53
C GLN A 201 25.43 -1.20 8.51
N LYS A 202 26.01 -1.58 7.37
CA LYS A 202 26.30 -0.62 6.28
C LYS A 202 25.02 -0.01 5.71
N LEU A 203 23.98 -0.81 5.52
CA LEU A 203 22.70 -0.36 4.96
C LEU A 203 21.83 0.38 6.00
N GLU A 204 21.92 0.01 7.27
CA GLU A 204 21.17 0.63 8.35
C GLU A 204 21.42 2.14 8.51
N LYS A 205 22.58 2.63 8.05
CA LYS A 205 22.91 4.06 8.05
C LYS A 205 21.96 4.90 7.16
N PHE A 206 21.34 4.26 6.18
CA PHE A 206 20.44 4.90 5.23
C PHE A 206 18.96 4.76 5.63
N LEU A 207 18.70 4.02 6.72
CA LEU A 207 17.36 3.86 7.26
C LEU A 207 16.98 5.00 8.20
N GLU A 208 15.73 5.37 8.13
CA GLU A 208 15.10 6.32 9.04
C GLU A 208 13.75 5.79 9.49
N LEU A 209 13.34 6.17 10.70
CA LEU A 209 12.01 5.90 11.18
C LEU A 209 11.04 6.88 10.52
N VAL A 210 10.19 6.37 9.63
CA VAL A 210 9.14 7.13 8.96
C VAL A 210 7.77 6.68 9.46
N PRO A 211 6.78 7.56 9.58
CA PRO A 211 5.42 7.15 9.89
C PRO A 211 4.93 6.10 8.90
N CYS A 212 4.26 5.07 9.38
CA CYS A 212 3.69 4.04 8.52
C CYS A 212 2.59 4.66 7.64
N GLU A 213 2.74 4.59 6.34
CA GLU A 213 1.78 5.16 5.38
C GLU A 213 0.39 4.53 5.49
N ALA A 214 0.32 3.20 5.72
CA ALA A 214 -0.94 2.48 5.80
C ALA A 214 -1.83 2.92 6.98
N CYS A 215 -1.24 3.33 8.10
CA CYS A 215 -2.00 3.81 9.26
C CYS A 215 -1.67 5.26 9.65
N ALA A 216 -0.89 5.99 8.87
CA ALA A 216 -0.44 7.35 9.16
C ALA A 216 0.15 7.51 10.59
N GLY A 217 0.86 6.49 11.07
CA GLY A 217 1.41 6.47 12.44
C GLY A 217 0.43 6.04 13.54
N GLN A 218 -0.84 5.81 13.22
CA GLN A 218 -1.92 5.54 14.20
C GLN A 218 -1.93 4.11 14.75
N ARG A 219 -1.09 3.20 14.24
CA ARG A 219 -0.83 1.84 14.74
C ARG A 219 -1.95 0.82 14.55
N LEU A 220 -3.18 1.26 14.26
CA LEU A 220 -4.36 0.42 14.16
C LEU A 220 -4.73 0.14 12.71
N ARG A 221 -5.53 -0.92 12.50
CA ARG A 221 -6.14 -1.24 11.21
C ARG A 221 -7.15 -0.17 10.78
N PRO A 222 -7.41 -0.01 9.46
CA PRO A 222 -8.40 0.93 8.96
C PRO A 222 -9.80 0.75 9.56
N GLU A 223 -10.22 -0.51 9.82
CA GLU A 223 -11.50 -0.82 10.43
C GLU A 223 -11.62 -0.26 11.85
N ALA A 224 -10.55 -0.37 12.64
CA ALA A 224 -10.50 0.20 13.98
C ALA A 224 -10.50 1.74 13.95
N LEU A 225 -9.82 2.33 12.97
CA LEU A 225 -9.75 3.79 12.77
C LEU A 225 -11.08 4.37 12.27
N ALA A 226 -11.89 3.58 11.57
CA ALA A 226 -13.21 3.97 11.10
C ALA A 226 -14.24 4.11 12.24
N VAL A 227 -14.00 3.46 13.39
CA VAL A 227 -14.89 3.56 14.55
C VAL A 227 -14.65 4.90 15.26
N LYS A 228 -15.73 5.67 15.42
CA LYS A 228 -15.68 6.99 16.03
C LYS A 228 -16.55 7.07 17.29
N VAL A 229 -16.06 7.81 18.27
CA VAL A 229 -16.85 8.24 19.44
C VAL A 229 -17.05 9.76 19.28
N GLY A 230 -18.25 10.16 18.88
CA GLY A 230 -18.47 11.51 18.39
C GLY A 230 -17.65 11.79 17.13
N PRO A 231 -16.89 12.89 17.05
CA PRO A 231 -16.04 13.18 15.88
C PRO A 231 -14.69 12.46 15.91
N PHE A 232 -14.28 11.85 17.02
CA PHE A 232 -12.93 11.35 17.27
C PHE A 232 -12.80 9.84 17.05
N CYS A 233 -11.68 9.41 16.46
CA CYS A 233 -11.25 8.01 16.49
C CYS A 233 -10.41 7.72 17.77
N ILE A 234 -10.16 6.46 18.07
CA ILE A 234 -9.43 6.03 19.28
C ILE A 234 -8.04 6.68 19.41
N PRO A 235 -7.18 6.72 18.39
CA PRO A 235 -5.87 7.40 18.50
C PRO A 235 -5.98 8.89 18.81
N GLU A 236 -6.97 9.57 18.26
CA GLU A 236 -7.21 10.99 18.54
C GLU A 236 -7.64 11.22 20.00
N LEU A 237 -8.51 10.34 20.52
CA LEU A 237 -8.91 10.39 21.93
C LEU A 237 -7.74 10.11 22.87
N THR A 238 -6.86 9.18 22.52
CA THR A 238 -5.69 8.85 23.37
C THR A 238 -4.56 9.89 23.28
N ALA A 239 -4.57 10.74 22.27
CA ALA A 239 -3.61 11.84 22.11
C ALA A 239 -3.96 13.06 22.98
N VAL A 240 -5.20 13.15 23.46
CA VAL A 240 -5.64 14.25 24.34
C VAL A 240 -5.16 13.99 25.76
N SER A 241 -4.66 15.04 26.44
CA SER A 241 -4.24 14.91 27.85
C SER A 241 -5.43 14.67 28.77
N VAL A 242 -5.21 13.84 29.82
CA VAL A 242 -6.22 13.58 30.85
C VAL A 242 -6.46 14.89 31.61
N GLY A 243 -7.58 15.54 31.37
CA GLY A 243 -7.94 16.83 32.00
C GLY A 243 -8.39 17.92 31.03
N GLN A 244 -8.39 17.61 29.74
CA GLN A 244 -9.14 18.33 28.70
C GLN A 244 -10.37 17.48 28.34
#